data_e0d27af8917f2d448d41cb45ccc8c2f9
#
_entry.id   e0d27af8917f2d448d41cb45ccc8c2f9
#
_cell.length_a   1.000
_cell.length_b   1.000
_cell.length_c   1.000
_cell.angle_alpha   90.00
_cell.angle_beta   90.00
_cell.angle_gamma   90.00
#
_symmetry.space_group_name_H-M   'P 1'
#
loop_
_entity.id
_entity.type
_entity.pdbx_description
1 polymer ?
#
loop_
_entity_poly.entity_id
_entity_poly.type
_entity_poly.pdbx_seq_one_letter_code
_entity_poly.pdbx_strand_id
1 'polypeptide(L)'
;MSDWTRRELLASLPWSAYPAVLPACTPGDLRTPFKYGRLVLSASESASEFDSWSVDCPFVFRHSDRFYMTYVGYDGVGYQTGLASSADLVRWRKEGCILRRDPNSPVARYNIALNWIVRENHVRSGGRIKKVRGRYLGVYHAYPNSGYEQGPAVIGLCWSADLFHWRLDEPCLRPQDGADWERGGLYKPCLLEHAGRYYVFYNAKNDAPRRWREQTGVAWSKDLNTWTRHGGNPVIPNGPAGSPDERFASDPCVLKDGRQWAIFYYGLDAKGVARDLLAVSPDLFHATKCDGILVDVGPEGSVDSSYAHKPSVIFHEGSLYHFYCAVSRKAGREIRGISVARSRPWQ
;
A
#
# COMPACT_ATOMS: atom_id res chain seq x y z
N MET A 1 72.97 -12.48 -1.07
CA MET A 1 72.55 -11.08 -1.11
C MET A 1 71.34 -10.94 -2.05
N SER A 2 70.17 -11.08 -1.55
CA SER A 2 68.93 -10.59 -2.17
C SER A 2 67.82 -10.71 -1.16
N ASP A 3 67.32 -9.57 -0.75
CA ASP A 3 66.17 -9.37 0.13
C ASP A 3 64.92 -10.03 -0.44
N TRP A 4 64.27 -10.87 0.33
CA TRP A 4 62.90 -11.30 0.15
C TRP A 4 62.05 -10.63 1.20
N THR A 5 61.30 -9.64 0.72
CA THR A 5 60.33 -8.83 1.47
C THR A 5 59.10 -9.68 1.84
N ARG A 6 58.62 -9.41 3.05
CA ARG A 6 57.37 -9.89 3.64
C ARG A 6 56.12 -9.56 2.78
N ARG A 7 55.85 -10.39 1.79
CA ARG A 7 54.60 -10.27 1.01
C ARG A 7 54.22 -11.60 0.35
N GLU A 8 53.92 -12.62 1.13
CA GLU A 8 53.24 -13.83 0.63
C GLU A 8 52.92 -14.76 1.79
N LEU A 9 51.91 -14.40 2.60
CA LEU A 9 51.21 -15.32 3.50
C LEU A 9 49.87 -14.68 3.90
N LEU A 10 49.00 -14.47 2.90
CA LEU A 10 47.57 -14.43 3.11
C LEU A 10 46.98 -15.55 2.22
N ALA A 11 47.17 -16.77 2.68
CA ALA A 11 46.55 -17.94 2.11
C ALA A 11 45.04 -17.82 2.27
N SER A 12 44.38 -17.90 1.14
CA SER A 12 42.99 -18.28 0.86
C SER A 12 42.36 -19.14 1.94
N LEU A 13 41.53 -18.52 2.78
CA LEU A 13 40.46 -19.22 3.46
C LEU A 13 39.29 -19.33 2.50
N PRO A 14 38.72 -20.50 2.25
CA PRO A 14 37.52 -20.62 1.47
C PRO A 14 36.36 -19.97 2.26
N TRP A 15 35.77 -18.93 1.69
CA TRP A 15 34.45 -18.46 2.12
C TRP A 15 33.45 -19.59 1.84
N SER A 16 33.24 -20.45 2.82
CA SER A 16 32.05 -21.30 2.85
C SER A 16 30.85 -20.36 3.06
N ALA A 17 30.26 -19.92 1.97
CA ALA A 17 28.96 -19.32 1.98
C ALA A 17 27.95 -20.39 2.42
N TYR A 18 27.76 -20.56 3.71
CA TYR A 18 26.52 -21.10 4.23
C TYR A 18 25.46 -20.04 3.91
N PRO A 19 24.41 -20.37 3.14
CA PRO A 19 23.25 -19.51 3.10
C PRO A 19 22.74 -19.45 4.55
N ALA A 20 22.86 -18.31 5.19
CA ALA A 20 22.16 -18.06 6.44
C ALA A 20 20.68 -18.25 6.10
N VAL A 21 20.13 -19.38 6.49
CA VAL A 21 18.69 -19.61 6.51
C VAL A 21 18.19 -18.62 7.54
N LEU A 22 17.72 -17.45 7.07
CA LEU A 22 17.05 -16.50 7.92
C LEU A 22 15.88 -17.25 8.58
N PRO A 23 15.71 -17.14 9.90
CA PRO A 23 14.61 -17.81 10.57
C PRO A 23 13.31 -17.40 9.90
N ALA A 24 12.44 -18.38 9.62
CA ALA A 24 11.15 -18.15 9.01
C ALA A 24 10.41 -17.07 9.81
N CYS A 25 10.07 -15.96 9.13
CA CYS A 25 9.29 -14.91 9.76
C CYS A 25 7.86 -15.43 9.97
N THR A 26 7.41 -15.43 11.21
CA THR A 26 6.00 -15.70 11.53
C THR A 26 5.30 -14.40 11.91
N PRO A 27 4.07 -14.17 11.45
CA PRO A 27 3.33 -12.93 11.73
C PRO A 27 3.11 -12.62 13.22
N GLY A 28 3.22 -13.63 14.11
CA GLY A 28 3.08 -13.46 15.55
C GLY A 28 1.82 -12.66 15.93
N ASP A 29 2.02 -11.59 16.71
CA ASP A 29 0.98 -10.66 17.20
C ASP A 29 0.36 -9.78 16.10
N LEU A 30 0.84 -9.82 14.86
CA LEU A 30 0.33 -9.01 13.75
C LEU A 30 -0.83 -9.67 12.99
N ARG A 31 -1.22 -10.88 13.38
CA ARG A 31 -2.37 -11.58 12.79
C ARG A 31 -3.67 -10.92 13.15
N THR A 32 -4.58 -10.88 12.17
CA THR A 32 -5.94 -10.36 12.33
C THR A 32 -6.98 -11.38 11.84
N PRO A 33 -7.12 -12.53 12.54
CA PRO A 33 -7.93 -13.65 12.05
C PRO A 33 -9.44 -13.42 12.15
N PHE A 34 -9.89 -12.39 12.90
CA PHE A 34 -11.30 -12.18 13.18
C PHE A 34 -11.89 -11.16 12.20
N LYS A 35 -12.38 -11.65 11.05
CA LYS A 35 -13.07 -10.82 10.06
C LYS A 35 -14.42 -10.32 10.57
N TYR A 36 -14.78 -9.08 10.21
CA TYR A 36 -16.12 -8.53 10.50
C TYR A 36 -17.21 -9.20 9.66
N GLY A 37 -16.84 -9.70 8.48
CA GLY A 37 -17.74 -10.45 7.60
C GLY A 37 -18.77 -9.61 6.84
N ARG A 38 -18.70 -8.27 6.94
CA ARG A 38 -19.55 -7.31 6.25
C ARG A 38 -18.73 -6.17 5.69
N LEU A 39 -19.25 -5.45 4.70
CA LEU A 39 -18.65 -4.20 4.27
C LEU A 39 -18.90 -3.12 5.31
N VAL A 40 -17.84 -2.37 5.66
CA VAL A 40 -17.90 -1.18 6.50
C VAL A 40 -18.04 0.10 5.67
N LEU A 41 -17.66 0.04 4.39
CA LEU A 41 -17.89 1.09 3.41
C LEU A 41 -18.21 0.47 2.05
N SER A 42 -19.28 0.95 1.41
CA SER A 42 -19.79 0.46 0.12
C SER A 42 -19.89 1.59 -0.88
N ALA A 43 -20.06 1.27 -2.16
CA ALA A 43 -20.44 2.23 -3.19
C ALA A 43 -21.68 3.04 -2.79
N SER A 44 -21.81 4.25 -3.30
CA SER A 44 -23.00 5.07 -3.14
C SER A 44 -24.13 4.56 -4.06
N GLU A 45 -25.38 4.64 -3.57
CA GLU A 45 -26.56 4.20 -4.34
C GLU A 45 -26.91 5.17 -5.48
N SER A 46 -26.63 6.46 -5.31
CA SER A 46 -26.88 7.47 -6.33
C SER A 46 -25.85 7.39 -7.45
N ALA A 47 -26.31 7.23 -8.68
CA ALA A 47 -25.47 7.15 -9.87
C ALA A 47 -24.67 8.44 -10.16
N SER A 48 -25.04 9.57 -9.58
CA SER A 48 -24.31 10.84 -9.71
C SER A 48 -23.11 10.97 -8.77
N GLU A 49 -22.96 10.06 -7.81
CA GLU A 49 -21.86 10.10 -6.86
C GLU A 49 -20.57 9.56 -7.49
N PHE A 50 -19.44 10.16 -7.08
CA PHE A 50 -18.10 9.82 -7.58
C PHE A 50 -17.66 8.37 -7.26
N ASP A 51 -18.36 7.70 -6.37
CA ASP A 51 -18.10 6.34 -5.89
C ASP A 51 -19.30 5.41 -6.11
N SER A 52 -20.13 5.72 -7.11
CA SER A 52 -21.37 4.99 -7.40
C SER A 52 -21.17 3.56 -7.90
N TRP A 53 -20.01 3.23 -8.44
CA TRP A 53 -19.72 1.88 -8.93
C TRP A 53 -18.95 1.04 -7.91
N SER A 54 -17.97 1.62 -7.25
CA SER A 54 -17.16 0.91 -6.25
C SER A 54 -16.38 1.84 -5.34
N VAL A 55 -15.97 1.30 -4.18
CA VAL A 55 -14.98 1.91 -3.30
C VAL A 55 -13.81 0.95 -3.09
N ASP A 56 -12.59 1.51 -2.94
CA ASP A 56 -11.34 0.76 -2.93
C ASP A 56 -10.26 1.49 -2.10
N CYS A 57 -9.11 0.85 -1.87
CA CYS A 57 -7.88 1.45 -1.34
C CYS A 57 -8.09 2.24 -0.05
N PRO A 58 -8.49 1.59 1.05
CA PRO A 58 -8.64 2.27 2.33
C PRO A 58 -7.28 2.77 2.84
N PHE A 59 -7.26 3.99 3.39
CA PHE A 59 -6.19 4.47 4.25
C PHE A 59 -6.80 5.07 5.50
N VAL A 60 -6.60 4.41 6.65
CA VAL A 60 -7.21 4.79 7.93
C VAL A 60 -6.22 5.54 8.81
N PHE A 61 -6.67 6.63 9.42
CA PHE A 61 -5.88 7.47 10.31
C PHE A 61 -6.74 8.08 11.42
N ARG A 62 -6.10 8.61 12.46
CA ARG A 62 -6.76 9.35 13.54
C ARG A 62 -6.44 10.84 13.44
N HIS A 63 -7.49 11.66 13.54
CA HIS A 63 -7.39 13.10 13.67
C HIS A 63 -8.31 13.56 14.80
N SER A 64 -7.76 14.33 15.75
CA SER A 64 -8.47 14.67 17.01
C SER A 64 -8.99 13.40 17.68
N ASP A 65 -10.27 13.33 17.97
CA ASP A 65 -10.89 12.21 18.68
C ASP A 65 -11.63 11.24 17.77
N ARG A 66 -11.49 11.39 16.44
CA ARG A 66 -12.17 10.54 15.45
C ARG A 66 -11.18 9.83 14.54
N PHE A 67 -11.66 8.72 14.00
CA PHE A 67 -11.01 8.03 12.90
C PHE A 67 -11.52 8.55 11.57
N TYR A 68 -10.64 8.60 10.60
CA TYR A 68 -10.93 8.98 9.23
C TYR A 68 -10.36 7.92 8.28
N MET A 69 -10.99 7.80 7.13
CA MET A 69 -10.54 6.94 6.05
C MET A 69 -10.57 7.73 4.76
N THR A 70 -9.42 7.90 4.09
CA THR A 70 -9.47 8.19 2.66
C THR A 70 -9.71 6.88 1.92
N TYR A 71 -10.49 6.95 0.86
CA TYR A 71 -10.78 5.82 -0.01
C TYR A 71 -10.90 6.28 -1.45
N VAL A 72 -10.68 5.37 -2.37
CA VAL A 72 -10.87 5.62 -3.80
C VAL A 72 -12.30 5.28 -4.17
N GLY A 73 -13.02 6.22 -4.77
CA GLY A 73 -14.32 6.02 -5.41
C GLY A 73 -14.14 5.89 -6.92
N TYR A 74 -14.94 5.04 -7.55
CA TYR A 74 -15.01 4.84 -8.98
C TYR A 74 -16.45 4.99 -9.49
N ASP A 75 -16.63 5.78 -10.55
CA ASP A 75 -17.93 6.13 -11.15
C ASP A 75 -18.09 5.64 -12.59
N GLY A 76 -17.19 4.73 -13.04
CA GLY A 76 -17.16 4.27 -14.43
C GLY A 76 -16.25 5.10 -15.34
N VAL A 77 -15.85 6.30 -14.94
CA VAL A 77 -14.95 7.19 -15.70
C VAL A 77 -13.53 7.11 -15.16
N GLY A 78 -13.35 7.19 -13.84
CA GLY A 78 -12.02 7.13 -13.22
C GLY A 78 -12.07 7.41 -11.71
N TYR A 79 -10.91 7.28 -11.08
CA TYR A 79 -10.78 7.42 -9.64
C TYR A 79 -10.92 8.87 -9.16
N GLN A 80 -11.57 9.02 -8.02
CA GLN A 80 -11.56 10.23 -7.19
C GLN A 80 -11.41 9.80 -5.74
N THR A 81 -10.99 10.70 -4.86
CA THR A 81 -10.73 10.36 -3.45
C THR A 81 -11.84 10.87 -2.56
N GLY A 82 -12.46 9.98 -1.81
CA GLY A 82 -13.40 10.28 -0.76
C GLY A 82 -12.78 10.30 0.62
N LEU A 83 -13.49 10.92 1.56
CA LEU A 83 -13.22 10.89 2.98
C LEU A 83 -14.43 10.32 3.71
N ALA A 84 -14.19 9.45 4.68
CA ALA A 84 -15.19 8.98 5.63
C ALA A 84 -14.68 9.12 7.06
N SER A 85 -15.59 9.26 8.02
CA SER A 85 -15.28 9.36 9.45
C SER A 85 -15.98 8.28 10.27
N SER A 86 -15.36 7.90 11.38
CA SER A 86 -15.89 6.91 12.33
C SER A 86 -15.49 7.24 13.76
N ALA A 87 -16.32 6.83 14.72
CA ALA A 87 -15.97 6.84 16.14
C ALA A 87 -15.45 5.47 16.63
N ASP A 88 -15.75 4.39 15.92
CA ASP A 88 -15.57 3.00 16.37
C ASP A 88 -14.87 2.07 15.38
N LEU A 89 -14.37 2.60 14.23
CA LEU A 89 -13.71 1.86 13.16
C LEU A 89 -14.61 0.85 12.41
N VAL A 90 -15.89 0.81 12.70
CA VAL A 90 -16.86 -0.11 12.09
C VAL A 90 -17.98 0.63 11.36
N ARG A 91 -18.56 1.65 12.00
CA ARG A 91 -19.61 2.48 11.43
C ARG A 91 -18.99 3.73 10.82
N TRP A 92 -19.02 3.83 9.50
CA TRP A 92 -18.42 4.91 8.75
C TRP A 92 -19.46 5.81 8.11
N ARG A 93 -19.26 7.12 8.22
CA ARG A 93 -20.05 8.14 7.54
C ARG A 93 -19.19 8.76 6.44
N LYS A 94 -19.68 8.78 5.20
CA LYS A 94 -19.03 9.49 4.10
C LYS A 94 -19.13 11.00 4.32
N GLU A 95 -18.01 11.68 4.22
CA GLU A 95 -17.89 13.15 4.35
C GLU A 95 -17.89 13.83 2.97
N GLY A 96 -17.74 13.06 1.90
CA GLY A 96 -17.75 13.51 0.52
C GLY A 96 -16.42 13.31 -0.20
N CYS A 97 -16.36 13.83 -1.44
CA CYS A 97 -15.18 13.79 -2.28
C CYS A 97 -14.23 14.95 -1.94
N ILE A 98 -13.01 14.64 -1.52
CA ILE A 98 -11.99 15.61 -1.09
C ILE A 98 -10.92 15.89 -2.15
N LEU A 99 -10.77 15.01 -3.14
CA LEU A 99 -9.84 15.21 -4.24
C LEU A 99 -10.51 14.72 -5.53
N ARG A 100 -10.87 15.70 -6.38
CA ARG A 100 -11.63 15.46 -7.59
C ARG A 100 -10.73 15.42 -8.81
N ARG A 101 -11.18 14.75 -9.86
CA ARG A 101 -10.63 14.91 -11.21
C ARG A 101 -10.76 16.37 -11.64
N ASP A 102 -9.76 16.82 -12.38
CA ASP A 102 -9.76 18.15 -13.01
C ASP A 102 -9.47 17.99 -14.50
N PRO A 103 -10.44 18.26 -15.40
CA PRO A 103 -10.27 18.12 -16.84
C PRO A 103 -9.14 18.99 -17.42
N ASN A 104 -8.75 20.05 -16.72
CA ASN A 104 -7.66 20.94 -17.10
C ASN A 104 -6.29 20.50 -16.55
N SER A 105 -6.26 19.54 -15.66
CA SER A 105 -5.02 19.02 -15.09
C SER A 105 -4.36 18.00 -16.03
N PRO A 106 -3.08 18.15 -16.36
CA PRO A 106 -2.36 17.15 -17.13
C PRO A 106 -2.17 15.82 -16.35
N VAL A 107 -2.33 15.84 -15.03
CA VAL A 107 -2.09 14.70 -14.13
C VAL A 107 -3.40 14.07 -13.67
N ALA A 108 -4.35 14.91 -13.19
CA ALA A 108 -5.57 14.44 -12.53
C ALA A 108 -6.81 14.47 -13.45
N ARG A 109 -6.61 14.46 -14.77
CA ARG A 109 -7.69 14.61 -15.76
C ARG A 109 -8.75 13.51 -15.64
N TYR A 110 -8.33 12.28 -15.49
CA TYR A 110 -9.22 11.12 -15.46
C TYR A 110 -9.25 10.42 -14.09
N ASN A 111 -8.09 10.37 -13.43
CA ASN A 111 -7.94 9.61 -12.21
C ASN A 111 -7.07 10.38 -11.22
N ILE A 112 -7.49 10.38 -9.95
CA ILE A 112 -6.67 10.91 -8.85
C ILE A 112 -7.00 10.17 -7.55
N ALA A 113 -6.00 9.57 -6.95
CA ALA A 113 -6.12 8.77 -5.74
C ALA A 113 -5.11 9.23 -4.68
N LEU A 114 -5.57 9.86 -3.60
CA LEU A 114 -4.79 10.13 -2.41
C LEU A 114 -4.72 8.85 -1.57
N ASN A 115 -3.55 8.21 -1.56
CA ASN A 115 -3.40 6.89 -0.94
C ASN A 115 -2.89 6.93 0.49
N TRP A 116 -2.12 7.95 0.84
CA TRP A 116 -1.51 8.04 2.16
C TRP A 116 -1.29 9.48 2.57
N ILE A 117 -1.37 9.73 3.87
CA ILE A 117 -1.02 11.01 4.51
C ILE A 117 -0.04 10.71 5.62
N VAL A 118 0.99 11.53 5.82
CA VAL A 118 1.98 11.32 6.88
C VAL A 118 1.30 11.24 8.24
N ARG A 119 1.50 10.12 8.93
CA ARG A 119 0.95 9.83 10.25
C ARG A 119 1.98 9.17 11.16
N GLU A 120 1.65 8.91 12.40
CA GLU A 120 2.38 7.96 13.23
C GLU A 120 2.39 6.60 12.55
N ASN A 121 3.57 6.08 12.29
CA ASN A 121 3.78 4.85 11.51
C ASN A 121 4.29 3.69 12.37
N HIS A 122 3.83 3.60 13.61
CA HIS A 122 4.07 2.49 14.52
C HIS A 122 2.88 1.53 14.51
N VAL A 123 3.14 0.22 14.51
CA VAL A 123 2.10 -0.83 14.54
C VAL A 123 1.13 -0.64 15.71
N ARG A 124 1.64 -0.24 16.88
CA ARG A 124 0.83 -0.05 18.10
C ARG A 124 0.46 1.41 18.34
N SER A 125 0.56 2.27 17.33
CA SER A 125 0.04 3.65 17.42
C SER A 125 -1.38 3.72 16.86
N GLY A 126 -2.13 4.70 17.33
CA GLY A 126 -3.47 5.00 16.79
C GLY A 126 -3.44 5.64 15.40
N GLY A 127 -2.29 5.70 14.73
CA GLY A 127 -2.17 6.29 13.39
C GLY A 127 -2.53 7.77 13.36
N ARG A 128 -2.17 8.54 14.40
CA ARG A 128 -2.45 9.98 14.46
C ARG A 128 -1.72 10.71 13.35
N ILE A 129 -2.47 11.50 12.59
CA ILE A 129 -1.96 12.28 11.47
C ILE A 129 -0.97 13.36 11.96
N LYS A 130 0.04 13.66 11.15
CA LYS A 130 1.10 14.63 11.45
C LYS A 130 1.10 15.75 10.43
N LYS A 131 1.50 16.94 10.87
CA LYS A 131 1.82 18.05 9.97
C LYS A 131 3.30 18.06 9.64
N VAL A 132 3.61 18.27 8.38
CA VAL A 132 4.93 18.52 7.83
C VAL A 132 4.96 19.97 7.36
N ARG A 133 5.92 20.78 7.84
CA ARG A 133 5.99 22.21 7.51
C ARG A 133 4.66 22.95 7.73
N GLY A 134 3.95 22.61 8.82
CA GLY A 134 2.67 23.22 9.20
C GLY A 134 1.42 22.76 8.42
N ARG A 135 1.56 21.88 7.45
CA ARG A 135 0.47 21.34 6.62
C ARG A 135 0.45 19.81 6.63
N TYR A 136 -0.68 19.21 6.26
CA TYR A 136 -0.76 17.78 6.01
C TYR A 136 -0.12 17.46 4.66
N LEU A 137 0.78 16.50 4.67
CA LEU A 137 1.47 16.00 3.48
C LEU A 137 0.88 14.66 3.08
N GLY A 138 0.34 14.57 1.89
CA GLY A 138 -0.16 13.35 1.27
C GLY A 138 0.66 12.94 0.07
N VAL A 139 0.46 11.69 -0.35
CA VAL A 139 1.01 11.13 -1.59
C VAL A 139 -0.14 10.56 -2.42
N TYR A 140 -0.16 10.90 -3.70
CA TYR A 140 -1.16 10.46 -4.65
C TYR A 140 -0.57 9.61 -5.77
N HIS A 141 -1.43 8.84 -6.44
CA HIS A 141 -1.15 8.35 -7.79
C HIS A 141 -2.26 8.79 -8.74
N ALA A 142 -1.92 8.88 -10.02
CA ALA A 142 -2.87 9.24 -11.06
C ALA A 142 -2.60 8.47 -12.36
N TYR A 143 -3.65 7.87 -12.92
CA TYR A 143 -3.60 7.21 -14.23
C TYR A 143 -3.92 8.22 -15.33
N PRO A 144 -3.22 8.14 -16.48
CA PRO A 144 -3.36 9.14 -17.54
C PRO A 144 -4.64 9.00 -18.37
N ASN A 145 -5.30 7.84 -18.35
CA ASN A 145 -6.43 7.52 -19.21
C ASN A 145 -7.73 7.29 -18.42
N SER A 146 -8.86 7.49 -19.10
CA SER A 146 -10.18 7.13 -18.58
C SER A 146 -10.31 5.62 -18.41
N GLY A 147 -11.08 5.21 -17.41
CA GLY A 147 -11.34 3.83 -17.07
C GLY A 147 -10.66 3.36 -15.78
N TYR A 148 -10.86 2.10 -15.47
CA TYR A 148 -10.28 1.48 -14.28
C TYR A 148 -8.80 1.18 -14.52
N GLU A 149 -7.90 1.87 -13.81
CA GLU A 149 -6.43 1.65 -13.82
C GLU A 149 -5.79 1.67 -15.22
N GLN A 150 -6.21 2.61 -16.08
CA GLN A 150 -5.76 2.66 -17.46
C GLN A 150 -4.53 3.54 -17.68
N GLY A 151 -3.50 2.94 -18.27
CA GLY A 151 -2.22 3.57 -18.61
C GLY A 151 -1.19 3.57 -17.48
N PRO A 152 0.01 4.11 -17.74
CA PRO A 152 1.10 4.14 -16.78
C PRO A 152 0.91 5.27 -15.76
N ALA A 153 0.46 4.91 -14.55
CA ALA A 153 0.25 5.89 -13.49
C ALA A 153 1.57 6.48 -12.98
N VAL A 154 1.47 7.69 -12.45
CA VAL A 154 2.55 8.45 -11.82
C VAL A 154 2.26 8.68 -10.34
N ILE A 155 3.30 8.98 -9.55
CA ILE A 155 3.18 9.31 -8.12
C ILE A 155 3.62 10.75 -7.90
N GLY A 156 2.86 11.49 -7.10
CA GLY A 156 3.18 12.86 -6.69
C GLY A 156 2.76 13.15 -5.26
N LEU A 157 3.19 14.29 -4.76
CA LEU A 157 2.85 14.80 -3.43
C LEU A 157 1.67 15.75 -3.49
N CYS A 158 0.93 15.85 -2.39
CA CYS A 158 -0.13 16.84 -2.24
C CYS A 158 -0.20 17.37 -0.81
N TRP A 159 -0.75 18.57 -0.66
CA TRP A 159 -0.75 19.31 0.58
C TRP A 159 -2.13 19.82 0.93
N SER A 160 -2.46 19.78 2.23
CA SER A 160 -3.69 20.34 2.76
C SER A 160 -3.45 21.08 4.08
N ALA A 161 -4.24 22.13 4.31
CA ALA A 161 -4.30 22.81 5.62
C ALA A 161 -5.31 22.15 6.56
N ASP A 162 -6.36 21.51 6.01
CA ASP A 162 -7.58 21.12 6.71
C ASP A 162 -8.07 19.68 6.45
N LEU A 163 -7.37 18.89 5.61
CA LEU A 163 -7.71 17.54 5.16
C LEU A 163 -8.84 17.46 4.11
N PHE A 164 -9.51 18.54 3.82
CA PHE A 164 -10.64 18.59 2.88
C PHE A 164 -10.25 19.19 1.53
N HIS A 165 -9.32 20.14 1.52
CA HIS A 165 -8.86 20.83 0.32
C HIS A 165 -7.38 20.50 0.08
N TRP A 166 -7.10 19.90 -1.07
CA TRP A 166 -5.77 19.40 -1.43
C TRP A 166 -5.22 20.10 -2.66
N ARG A 167 -3.96 20.52 -2.58
CA ARG A 167 -3.19 21.04 -3.71
C ARG A 167 -2.17 19.98 -4.13
N LEU A 168 -2.19 19.62 -5.41
CA LEU A 168 -1.25 18.70 -6.01
C LEU A 168 0.07 19.41 -6.34
N ASP A 169 1.18 18.75 -6.08
CA ASP A 169 2.47 19.08 -6.69
C ASP A 169 2.64 18.25 -7.96
N GLU A 170 3.61 18.61 -8.82
CA GLU A 170 3.98 17.80 -9.98
C GLU A 170 4.42 16.39 -9.56
N PRO A 171 4.19 15.38 -10.39
CA PRO A 171 4.65 14.02 -10.11
C PRO A 171 6.16 13.95 -9.86
N CYS A 172 6.53 13.34 -8.73
CA CYS A 172 7.91 13.19 -8.30
C CYS A 172 8.51 11.81 -8.68
N LEU A 173 7.67 10.83 -8.99
CA LEU A 173 8.09 9.53 -9.51
C LEU A 173 7.29 9.20 -10.78
N ARG A 174 8.00 8.96 -11.86
CA ARG A 174 7.42 8.64 -13.17
C ARG A 174 7.94 7.26 -13.65
N PRO A 175 7.12 6.42 -14.26
CA PRO A 175 7.56 5.08 -14.71
C PRO A 175 8.64 5.14 -15.78
N GLN A 176 8.68 6.21 -16.59
CA GLN A 176 9.68 6.40 -17.63
C GLN A 176 11.10 6.57 -17.08
N ASP A 177 11.23 7.09 -15.86
CA ASP A 177 12.52 7.33 -15.21
C ASP A 177 13.01 6.11 -14.40
N GLY A 178 12.25 5.02 -14.41
CA GLY A 178 12.51 3.81 -13.66
C GLY A 178 13.06 2.66 -14.51
N ALA A 179 13.23 1.51 -13.87
CA ALA A 179 13.63 0.26 -14.53
C ALA A 179 12.43 -0.41 -15.25
N ASP A 180 12.70 -1.44 -16.05
CA ASP A 180 11.70 -2.10 -16.90
C ASP A 180 10.49 -2.65 -16.13
N TRP A 181 10.70 -3.09 -14.88
CA TRP A 181 9.62 -3.59 -14.03
C TRP A 181 8.65 -2.48 -13.57
N GLU A 182 8.98 -1.20 -13.76
CA GLU A 182 8.16 -0.01 -13.41
C GLU A 182 7.43 0.59 -14.62
N ARG A 183 7.79 0.19 -15.85
CA ARG A 183 7.35 0.85 -17.10
C ARG A 183 5.84 0.90 -17.30
N GLY A 184 5.11 -0.06 -16.77
CA GLY A 184 3.65 -0.12 -16.88
C GLY A 184 2.91 0.81 -15.90
N GLY A 185 3.61 1.44 -14.94
CA GLY A 185 3.03 2.43 -14.02
C GLY A 185 3.44 2.25 -12.57
N LEU A 186 3.34 3.34 -11.80
CA LEU A 186 3.61 3.42 -10.37
C LEU A 186 2.34 3.85 -9.65
N TYR A 187 1.92 3.12 -8.60
CA TYR A 187 0.66 3.41 -7.92
C TYR A 187 0.63 2.89 -6.48
N LYS A 188 -0.45 3.17 -5.76
CA LYS A 188 -0.70 2.76 -4.36
C LYS A 188 0.48 3.08 -3.43
N PRO A 189 0.98 4.34 -3.41
CA PRO A 189 2.10 4.71 -2.57
C PRO A 189 1.73 4.73 -1.09
N CYS A 190 2.70 4.32 -0.25
CA CYS A 190 2.71 4.49 1.20
C CYS A 190 3.85 5.43 1.57
N LEU A 191 3.53 6.58 2.18
CA LEU A 191 4.49 7.62 2.55
C LEU A 191 4.77 7.60 4.04
N LEU A 192 6.04 7.53 4.43
CA LEU A 192 6.44 7.62 5.82
C LEU A 192 7.63 8.56 6.01
N GLU A 193 7.73 9.13 7.21
CA GLU A 193 8.87 9.89 7.69
C GLU A 193 9.64 9.07 8.72
N HIS A 194 10.94 8.95 8.53
CA HIS A 194 11.82 8.27 9.48
C HIS A 194 13.25 8.82 9.44
N ALA A 195 13.82 9.09 10.61
CA ALA A 195 15.21 9.55 10.77
C ALA A 195 15.57 10.74 9.86
N GLY A 196 14.69 11.74 9.76
CA GLY A 196 14.89 12.94 8.96
C GLY A 196 14.84 12.73 7.45
N ARG A 197 14.26 11.63 7.00
CA ARG A 197 14.02 11.32 5.59
C ARG A 197 12.56 10.92 5.37
N TYR A 198 12.11 11.07 4.14
CA TYR A 198 10.82 10.60 3.65
C TYR A 198 11.04 9.39 2.75
N TYR A 199 10.16 8.40 2.88
CA TYR A 199 10.19 7.17 2.09
C TYR A 199 8.83 6.98 1.44
N VAL A 200 8.82 6.71 0.15
CA VAL A 200 7.64 6.29 -0.59
C VAL A 200 7.87 4.84 -1.00
N PHE A 201 7.13 3.93 -0.38
CA PHE A 201 6.95 2.59 -0.88
C PHE A 201 5.85 2.63 -1.93
N TYR A 202 6.03 1.99 -3.05
CA TYR A 202 5.10 2.05 -4.16
C TYR A 202 4.98 0.70 -4.85
N ASN A 203 3.80 0.47 -5.36
CA ASN A 203 3.55 -0.62 -6.26
C ASN A 203 3.94 -0.19 -7.68
N ALA A 204 4.57 -1.07 -8.42
CA ALA A 204 4.90 -0.87 -9.82
C ALA A 204 4.61 -2.11 -10.65
N LYS A 205 4.21 -1.89 -11.89
CA LYS A 205 3.99 -2.97 -12.87
C LYS A 205 4.88 -2.81 -14.09
N ASN A 206 5.27 -3.94 -14.68
CA ASN A 206 5.88 -3.92 -16.00
C ASN A 206 4.81 -3.67 -17.08
N ASP A 207 5.23 -3.37 -18.29
CA ASP A 207 4.34 -3.08 -19.42
C ASP A 207 3.95 -4.32 -20.25
N ALA A 208 4.15 -5.53 -19.71
CA ALA A 208 3.83 -6.78 -20.40
C ALA A 208 2.30 -6.94 -20.60
N PRO A 209 1.75 -6.82 -21.81
CA PRO A 209 0.33 -6.92 -22.04
C PRO A 209 -0.24 -8.25 -21.55
N ARG A 210 -1.38 -8.23 -20.83
CA ARG A 210 -2.12 -9.41 -20.34
C ARG A 210 -1.39 -10.29 -19.31
N ARG A 211 -0.09 -10.08 -19.07
CA ARG A 211 0.74 -10.86 -18.11
C ARG A 211 1.63 -9.97 -17.26
N TRP A 212 1.18 -8.73 -16.99
CA TRP A 212 1.95 -7.86 -16.13
C TRP A 212 2.13 -8.46 -14.73
N ARG A 213 3.25 -8.15 -14.14
CA ARG A 213 3.59 -8.46 -12.75
C ARG A 213 3.67 -7.17 -11.98
N GLU A 214 3.27 -7.24 -10.74
CA GLU A 214 3.35 -6.12 -9.81
C GLU A 214 4.31 -6.45 -8.67
N GLN A 215 5.16 -5.50 -8.33
CA GLN A 215 6.16 -5.64 -7.29
C GLN A 215 6.25 -4.34 -6.49
N THR A 216 6.75 -4.41 -5.27
CA THR A 216 6.90 -3.25 -4.41
C THR A 216 8.33 -2.73 -4.44
N GLY A 217 8.47 -1.44 -4.73
CA GLY A 217 9.72 -0.70 -4.63
C GLY A 217 9.68 0.37 -3.55
N VAL A 218 10.83 1.00 -3.31
CA VAL A 218 10.99 2.13 -2.41
C VAL A 218 11.87 3.21 -3.03
N ALA A 219 11.46 4.47 -2.83
CA ALA A 219 12.25 5.66 -3.08
C ALA A 219 12.30 6.52 -1.81
N TRP A 220 13.35 7.31 -1.66
CA TRP A 220 13.51 8.18 -0.51
C TRP A 220 13.95 9.59 -0.90
N SER A 221 13.66 10.56 -0.02
CA SER A 221 14.01 11.97 -0.17
C SER A 221 14.40 12.58 1.19
N LYS A 222 15.28 13.57 1.18
CA LYS A 222 15.59 14.43 2.34
C LYS A 222 14.77 15.71 2.35
N ASP A 223 14.35 16.18 1.20
CA ASP A 223 13.81 17.52 0.97
C ASP A 223 12.41 17.55 0.35
N LEU A 224 11.83 16.36 0.01
CA LEU A 224 10.57 16.17 -0.71
C LEU A 224 10.60 16.63 -2.19
N ASN A 225 11.73 17.13 -2.67
CA ASN A 225 11.89 17.58 -4.06
C ASN A 225 12.67 16.57 -4.89
N THR A 226 13.80 16.08 -4.33
CA THR A 226 14.67 15.12 -5.00
C THR A 226 14.44 13.73 -4.45
N TRP A 227 14.04 12.79 -5.31
CA TRP A 227 13.73 11.41 -4.95
C TRP A 227 14.74 10.44 -5.55
N THR A 228 15.25 9.56 -4.71
CA THR A 228 16.20 8.51 -5.12
C THR A 228 15.54 7.15 -4.97
N ARG A 229 15.40 6.41 -6.07
CA ARG A 229 14.99 5.00 -6.04
C ARG A 229 16.07 4.15 -5.40
N HIS A 230 15.69 3.19 -4.57
CA HIS A 230 16.65 2.25 -4.00
C HIS A 230 17.25 1.37 -5.11
N GLY A 231 18.58 1.24 -5.13
CA GLY A 231 19.29 0.48 -6.16
C GLY A 231 18.99 -1.03 -6.15
N GLY A 232 18.54 -1.57 -5.01
CA GLY A 232 18.11 -2.97 -4.85
C GLY A 232 16.62 -3.23 -5.08
N ASN A 233 15.87 -2.27 -5.67
CA ASN A 233 14.46 -2.49 -6.01
C ASN A 233 14.28 -3.61 -7.05
N PRO A 234 13.16 -4.38 -6.99
CA PRO A 234 12.08 -4.28 -6.01
C PRO A 234 12.45 -4.84 -4.65
N VAL A 235 12.02 -4.18 -3.55
CA VAL A 235 12.26 -4.65 -2.18
C VAL A 235 11.32 -5.80 -1.78
N ILE A 236 10.15 -5.92 -2.42
CA ILE A 236 9.29 -7.11 -2.33
C ILE A 236 9.04 -7.60 -3.77
N PRO A 237 9.89 -8.49 -4.29
CA PRO A 237 9.69 -9.11 -5.60
C PRO A 237 8.54 -10.11 -5.56
N ASN A 238 8.05 -10.51 -6.74
CA ASN A 238 7.13 -11.63 -6.86
C ASN A 238 7.72 -12.90 -6.24
N GLY A 239 6.85 -13.74 -5.69
CA GLY A 239 7.23 -15.04 -5.20
C GLY A 239 7.43 -16.09 -6.31
N PRO A 240 7.91 -17.28 -5.97
CA PRO A 240 8.05 -18.39 -6.91
C PRO A 240 6.68 -18.90 -7.39
N ALA A 241 6.71 -19.74 -8.42
CA ALA A 241 5.52 -20.40 -8.93
C ALA A 241 4.77 -21.15 -7.80
N GLY A 242 3.44 -20.94 -7.74
CA GLY A 242 2.57 -21.51 -6.71
C GLY A 242 2.50 -20.71 -5.41
N SER A 243 3.29 -19.64 -5.23
CA SER A 243 3.17 -18.78 -4.07
C SER A 243 1.95 -17.86 -4.15
N PRO A 244 1.43 -17.35 -3.01
CA PRO A 244 0.27 -16.47 -2.99
C PRO A 244 0.54 -15.10 -3.64
N ASP A 245 1.79 -14.75 -3.90
CA ASP A 245 2.23 -13.51 -4.53
C ASP A 245 3.06 -13.74 -5.81
N GLU A 246 2.82 -14.85 -6.49
CA GLU A 246 3.50 -15.21 -7.73
C GLU A 246 3.36 -14.13 -8.81
N ARG A 247 2.19 -13.49 -8.90
CA ARG A 247 1.92 -12.46 -9.89
C ARG A 247 2.06 -11.05 -9.36
N PHE A 248 1.51 -10.78 -8.17
CA PHE A 248 1.55 -9.46 -7.54
C PHE A 248 2.10 -9.57 -6.12
N ALA A 249 2.98 -8.64 -5.77
CA ALA A 249 3.46 -8.35 -4.43
C ALA A 249 3.34 -6.83 -4.23
N SER A 250 2.16 -6.35 -3.82
CA SER A 250 1.66 -5.00 -4.10
C SER A 250 1.02 -4.29 -2.90
N ASP A 251 0.75 -3.00 -3.05
CA ASP A 251 0.00 -2.12 -2.16
C ASP A 251 0.52 -2.13 -0.72
N PRO A 252 1.75 -1.65 -0.49
CA PRO A 252 2.40 -1.72 0.81
C PRO A 252 1.77 -0.79 1.84
N CYS A 253 1.55 -1.30 3.06
CA CYS A 253 1.29 -0.54 4.28
C CYS A 253 2.44 -0.79 5.25
N VAL A 254 3.32 0.20 5.44
CA VAL A 254 4.60 0.05 6.14
C VAL A 254 4.54 0.68 7.51
N LEU A 255 4.75 -0.11 8.56
CA LEU A 255 4.67 0.33 9.96
C LEU A 255 5.89 -0.15 10.76
N LYS A 256 6.38 0.68 11.67
CA LYS A 256 7.47 0.34 12.59
C LYS A 256 6.97 -0.64 13.65
N ASP A 257 7.64 -1.76 13.84
CA ASP A 257 7.36 -2.74 14.88
C ASP A 257 8.64 -3.01 15.69
N GLY A 258 8.75 -2.39 16.84
CA GLY A 258 9.96 -2.45 17.65
C GLY A 258 11.21 -1.99 16.89
N ARG A 259 12.17 -2.88 16.67
CA ARG A 259 13.41 -2.60 15.94
C ARG A 259 13.31 -2.82 14.43
N GLN A 260 12.25 -3.50 13.97
CA GLN A 260 12.02 -3.84 12.56
C GLN A 260 10.82 -3.08 11.98
N TRP A 261 10.58 -3.26 10.70
CA TRP A 261 9.43 -2.76 9.97
C TRP A 261 8.54 -3.92 9.55
N ALA A 262 7.25 -3.78 9.79
CA ALA A 262 6.22 -4.66 9.25
C ALA A 262 5.71 -4.04 7.94
N ILE A 263 5.75 -4.80 6.87
CA ILE A 263 5.27 -4.40 5.55
C ILE A 263 4.10 -5.32 5.22
N PHE A 264 2.90 -4.83 5.49
CA PHE A 264 1.67 -5.46 5.04
C PHE A 264 1.52 -5.19 3.55
N TYR A 265 1.25 -6.21 2.77
CA TYR A 265 1.08 -6.09 1.33
C TYR A 265 0.10 -7.15 0.85
N TYR A 266 -0.41 -7.04 -0.37
CA TYR A 266 -1.18 -8.14 -0.91
C TYR A 266 -0.41 -8.90 -1.99
N GLY A 267 -0.70 -10.20 -2.06
CA GLY A 267 -0.28 -11.07 -3.13
C GLY A 267 -1.45 -11.44 -4.02
N LEU A 268 -1.19 -11.57 -5.33
CA LEU A 268 -2.08 -12.22 -6.28
C LEU A 268 -1.39 -13.49 -6.79
N ASP A 269 -2.05 -14.62 -6.65
CA ASP A 269 -1.55 -15.90 -7.14
C ASP A 269 -1.85 -16.12 -8.65
N ALA A 270 -1.36 -17.22 -9.20
CA ALA A 270 -1.59 -17.60 -10.61
C ALA A 270 -3.07 -17.90 -10.92
N LYS A 271 -3.87 -18.24 -9.90
CA LYS A 271 -5.32 -18.51 -10.03
C LYS A 271 -6.16 -17.24 -9.99
N GLY A 272 -5.53 -16.07 -9.74
CA GLY A 272 -6.20 -14.80 -9.64
C GLY A 272 -6.90 -14.57 -8.30
N VAL A 273 -6.40 -15.16 -7.20
CA VAL A 273 -6.90 -14.90 -5.84
C VAL A 273 -5.96 -13.93 -5.14
N ALA A 274 -6.51 -12.83 -4.62
CA ALA A 274 -5.74 -11.81 -3.92
C ALA A 274 -5.95 -11.89 -2.40
N ARG A 275 -4.85 -11.83 -1.63
CA ARG A 275 -4.81 -12.00 -0.17
C ARG A 275 -3.80 -11.07 0.46
N ASP A 276 -4.05 -10.62 1.68
CA ASP A 276 -3.07 -9.82 2.42
C ASP A 276 -2.03 -10.69 3.12
N LEU A 277 -0.78 -10.29 2.95
CA LEU A 277 0.45 -10.96 3.36
C LEU A 277 1.32 -10.03 4.22
N LEU A 278 2.42 -10.56 4.75
CA LEU A 278 3.39 -9.82 5.54
C LEU A 278 4.81 -10.06 5.06
N ALA A 279 5.60 -9.01 5.07
CA ALA A 279 7.05 -9.07 5.08
C ALA A 279 7.60 -8.24 6.24
N VAL A 280 8.82 -8.51 6.68
CA VAL A 280 9.52 -7.72 7.69
C VAL A 280 10.83 -7.20 7.11
N SER A 281 11.29 -6.05 7.61
CA SER A 281 12.56 -5.45 7.19
C SER A 281 13.28 -4.83 8.38
N PRO A 282 14.59 -4.99 8.52
CA PRO A 282 15.35 -4.30 9.55
C PRO A 282 15.55 -2.80 9.24
N ASP A 283 15.53 -2.40 7.97
CA ASP A 283 16.03 -1.10 7.51
C ASP A 283 15.25 -0.44 6.37
N LEU A 284 14.06 -0.91 6.03
CA LEU A 284 13.20 -0.45 4.93
C LEU A 284 13.65 -0.90 3.51
N PHE A 285 14.81 -1.50 3.37
CA PHE A 285 15.38 -1.88 2.06
C PHE A 285 15.49 -3.39 1.85
N HIS A 286 15.74 -4.13 2.92
CA HIS A 286 15.91 -5.58 2.88
C HIS A 286 14.69 -6.26 3.51
N ALA A 287 13.71 -6.60 2.69
CA ALA A 287 12.49 -7.24 3.16
C ALA A 287 12.59 -8.78 3.07
N THR A 288 12.13 -9.44 4.12
CA THR A 288 11.95 -10.89 4.18
C THR A 288 10.46 -11.19 4.28
N LYS A 289 9.94 -11.97 3.34
CA LYS A 289 8.53 -12.40 3.35
C LYS A 289 8.29 -13.36 4.51
N CYS A 290 7.14 -13.22 5.17
CA CYS A 290 6.73 -14.10 6.24
C CYS A 290 5.83 -15.21 5.70
N ASP A 291 5.86 -16.36 6.35
CA ASP A 291 4.98 -17.47 6.03
C ASP A 291 3.54 -17.20 6.46
N GLY A 292 2.60 -17.70 5.67
CA GLY A 292 1.17 -17.64 5.95
C GLY A 292 0.47 -16.40 5.38
N ILE A 293 -0.83 -16.41 5.51
CA ILE A 293 -1.75 -15.39 5.00
C ILE A 293 -2.31 -14.63 6.21
N LEU A 294 -2.33 -13.29 6.13
CA LEU A 294 -2.89 -12.44 7.19
C LEU A 294 -4.40 -12.32 7.09
N VAL A 295 -4.89 -12.03 5.87
CA VAL A 295 -6.32 -11.97 5.58
C VAL A 295 -6.56 -12.74 4.30
N ASP A 296 -7.18 -13.91 4.42
CA ASP A 296 -7.54 -14.76 3.28
C ASP A 296 -8.92 -14.39 2.73
N VAL A 297 -9.23 -14.84 1.53
CA VAL A 297 -10.59 -14.78 0.98
C VAL A 297 -11.56 -15.57 1.86
N GLY A 298 -12.81 -15.14 1.88
CA GLY A 298 -13.87 -15.87 2.58
C GLY A 298 -14.48 -16.96 1.71
N PRO A 299 -15.39 -17.79 2.27
CA PRO A 299 -16.13 -18.79 1.52
C PRO A 299 -17.03 -18.14 0.46
N GLU A 300 -17.54 -18.96 -0.46
CA GLU A 300 -18.51 -18.50 -1.45
C GLU A 300 -19.70 -17.81 -0.79
N GLY A 301 -20.13 -16.69 -1.35
CA GLY A 301 -21.21 -15.87 -0.80
C GLY A 301 -20.78 -14.82 0.23
N SER A 302 -19.54 -14.88 0.75
CA SER A 302 -19.00 -13.80 1.60
C SER A 302 -18.65 -12.56 0.78
N VAL A 303 -18.54 -11.40 1.46
CA VAL A 303 -18.24 -10.11 0.83
C VAL A 303 -16.85 -10.05 0.18
N ASP A 304 -15.97 -10.99 0.53
CA ASP A 304 -14.58 -11.06 0.11
C ASP A 304 -14.21 -12.43 -0.49
N SER A 305 -15.18 -13.10 -1.10
CA SER A 305 -14.98 -14.44 -1.68
C SER A 305 -14.05 -14.48 -2.89
N SER A 306 -13.77 -13.33 -3.51
CA SER A 306 -12.83 -13.24 -4.64
C SER A 306 -11.49 -12.65 -4.25
N TYR A 307 -11.50 -11.52 -3.52
CA TYR A 307 -10.29 -10.81 -3.06
C TYR A 307 -10.47 -10.29 -1.64
N ALA A 308 -9.41 -10.42 -0.83
CA ALA A 308 -9.22 -9.76 0.47
C ALA A 308 -7.82 -9.11 0.43
N HIS A 309 -7.71 -7.83 0.02
CA HIS A 309 -6.44 -7.24 -0.39
C HIS A 309 -6.38 -5.73 -0.13
N LYS A 310 -5.19 -5.13 -0.32
CA LYS A 310 -4.94 -3.68 -0.17
C LYS A 310 -5.03 -3.23 1.29
N PRO A 311 -4.04 -3.61 2.11
CA PRO A 311 -4.08 -3.45 3.56
C PRO A 311 -3.96 -2.00 4.02
N SER A 312 -4.71 -1.65 5.05
CA SER A 312 -4.50 -0.46 5.87
C SER A 312 -4.67 -0.82 7.34
N VAL A 313 -3.59 -0.75 8.11
CA VAL A 313 -3.56 -1.25 9.49
C VAL A 313 -3.48 -0.09 10.48
N ILE A 314 -4.27 -0.18 11.56
CA ILE A 314 -4.29 0.78 12.67
C ILE A 314 -4.50 0.03 13.99
N PHE A 315 -3.99 0.60 15.10
CA PHE A 315 -4.17 0.03 16.43
C PHE A 315 -5.15 0.87 17.25
N HIS A 316 -6.10 0.20 17.90
CA HIS A 316 -7.05 0.84 18.79
C HIS A 316 -7.50 -0.13 19.88
N GLU A 317 -7.56 0.34 21.12
CA GLU A 317 -8.06 -0.40 22.29
C GLU A 317 -7.51 -1.83 22.42
N GLY A 318 -6.18 -1.94 22.28
CA GLY A 318 -5.49 -3.21 22.45
C GLY A 318 -5.66 -4.19 21.28
N SER A 319 -6.23 -3.77 20.15
CA SER A 319 -6.45 -4.59 18.95
C SER A 319 -5.89 -3.93 17.70
N LEU A 320 -5.31 -4.72 16.81
CA LEU A 320 -5.06 -4.31 15.43
C LEU A 320 -6.37 -4.40 14.65
N TYR A 321 -6.64 -3.37 13.86
CA TYR A 321 -7.68 -3.33 12.84
C TYR A 321 -7.00 -3.31 11.48
N HIS A 322 -7.27 -4.31 10.69
CA HIS A 322 -6.74 -4.50 9.36
C HIS A 322 -7.87 -4.28 8.35
N PHE A 323 -7.94 -3.07 7.81
CA PHE A 323 -8.87 -2.72 6.73
C PHE A 323 -8.32 -3.24 5.41
N TYR A 324 -9.21 -3.73 4.58
CA TYR A 324 -8.88 -4.28 3.27
C TYR A 324 -10.02 -4.06 2.27
N CYS A 325 -9.68 -4.04 1.00
CA CYS A 325 -10.67 -4.10 -0.06
C CYS A 325 -11.21 -5.52 -0.16
N ALA A 326 -12.51 -5.66 0.06
CA ALA A 326 -13.25 -6.90 -0.02
C ALA A 326 -14.00 -6.96 -1.35
N VAL A 327 -13.81 -8.04 -2.10
CA VAL A 327 -14.40 -8.22 -3.42
C VAL A 327 -15.09 -9.56 -3.52
N SER A 328 -16.32 -9.52 -3.98
CA SER A 328 -17.14 -10.71 -4.31
C SER A 328 -17.74 -10.56 -5.70
N ARG A 329 -18.35 -11.63 -6.20
CA ARG A 329 -19.08 -11.60 -7.46
C ARG A 329 -20.54 -11.99 -7.22
N LYS A 330 -21.47 -11.18 -7.75
CA LYS A 330 -22.90 -11.47 -7.72
C LYS A 330 -23.48 -11.28 -9.12
N ALA A 331 -24.13 -12.32 -9.64
CA ALA A 331 -24.72 -12.31 -10.99
C ALA A 331 -23.70 -11.84 -12.07
N GLY A 332 -22.46 -12.31 -12.00
CA GLY A 332 -21.39 -11.99 -12.96
C GLY A 332 -20.75 -10.60 -12.78
N ARG A 333 -21.28 -9.76 -11.86
CA ARG A 333 -20.72 -8.44 -11.55
C ARG A 333 -19.82 -8.49 -10.33
N GLU A 334 -18.72 -7.78 -10.39
CA GLU A 334 -17.85 -7.55 -9.24
C GLU A 334 -18.49 -6.54 -8.29
N ILE A 335 -18.58 -6.92 -7.02
CA ILE A 335 -18.99 -6.03 -5.91
C ILE A 335 -17.76 -5.77 -5.09
N ARG A 336 -17.39 -4.50 -4.98
CA ARG A 336 -16.17 -4.04 -4.32
C ARG A 336 -16.50 -3.04 -3.23
N GLY A 337 -15.99 -3.28 -2.03
CA GLY A 337 -16.15 -2.42 -0.88
C GLY A 337 -15.00 -2.59 0.09
N ILE A 338 -15.07 -1.92 1.23
CA ILE A 338 -14.06 -2.02 2.29
C ILE A 338 -14.63 -2.83 3.45
N SER A 339 -13.84 -3.79 3.95
CA SER A 339 -14.11 -4.57 5.15
C SER A 339 -12.97 -4.44 6.14
N VAL A 340 -13.09 -5.08 7.30
CA VAL A 340 -12.10 -5.03 8.37
C VAL A 340 -11.97 -6.37 9.08
N ALA A 341 -10.75 -6.71 9.48
CA ALA A 341 -10.42 -7.83 10.36
C ALA A 341 -9.72 -7.31 11.63
N ARG A 342 -9.78 -8.06 12.71
CA ARG A 342 -9.17 -7.70 14.01
C ARG A 342 -8.21 -8.76 14.52
N SER A 343 -7.28 -8.33 15.40
CA SER A 343 -6.42 -9.27 16.14
C SER A 343 -7.12 -9.91 17.35
N ARG A 344 -8.27 -9.41 17.77
CA ARG A 344 -9.11 -9.95 18.84
C ARG A 344 -10.54 -10.20 18.34
N PRO A 345 -11.28 -11.15 18.94
CA PRO A 345 -12.67 -11.41 18.56
C PRO A 345 -13.55 -10.16 18.61
N TRP A 346 -14.54 -10.10 17.74
CA TRP A 346 -15.61 -9.10 17.81
C TRP A 346 -16.48 -9.38 19.06
N GLN A 347 -16.78 -8.34 19.81
CA GLN A 347 -17.71 -8.40 20.95
C GLN A 347 -19.13 -8.30 20.47
#